data_237a7d0d5d1a962d09fb5e816eb4021b
#
_entry.id   237a7d0d5d1a962d09fb5e816eb4021b
#
_cell.length_a   1.000
_cell.length_b   1.000
_cell.length_c   1.000
_cell.angle_alpha   90.00
_cell.angle_beta   90.00
_cell.angle_gamma   90.00
#
_symmetry.space_group_name_H-M   'P 1'
#
loop_
_entity.id
_entity.type
_entity.pdbx_description
1 polymer ?
#
loop_
_entity_poly.entity_id
_entity_poly.type
_entity_poly.pdbx_seq_one_letter_code
_entity_poly.pdbx_strand_id
1 'polypeptide(L)' 'MSQVIVRDAETGAVVYSASYDATRQVIVNLSSLPEGLYELHLYAFGKRWWGEFEIQTEDY' A
#
# COMPACT_ATOMS: atom_id res chain seq x y z
N MET A 1 13.39 -10.77 -1.08
CA MET A 1 11.93 -10.74 -0.80
C MET A 1 11.49 -9.31 -0.54
N SER A 2 10.41 -8.90 -1.14
CA SER A 2 9.82 -7.57 -0.92
C SER A 2 8.47 -7.71 -0.24
N GLN A 3 8.13 -6.79 0.61
CA GLN A 3 6.84 -6.77 1.30
C GLN A 3 6.20 -5.40 1.17
N VAL A 4 4.90 -5.40 0.86
CA VAL A 4 4.09 -4.19 0.77
C VAL A 4 3.01 -4.26 1.85
N ILE A 5 2.87 -3.17 2.61
CA ILE A 5 1.82 -3.02 3.60
C ILE A 5 1.12 -1.69 3.36
N VAL A 6 -0.20 -1.74 3.27
CA VAL A 6 -1.03 -0.52 3.19
C VAL A 6 -1.84 -0.41 4.47
N ARG A 7 -1.75 0.74 5.13
CA ARG A 7 -2.48 1.02 6.36
C ARG A 7 -3.44 2.18 6.15
N ASP A 8 -4.56 2.12 6.85
CA ASP A 8 -5.45 3.27 6.97
C ASP A 8 -4.77 4.33 7.83
N ALA A 9 -4.62 5.54 7.30
CA ALA A 9 -3.91 6.61 8.00
C ALA A 9 -4.65 7.13 9.23
N GLU A 10 -5.97 6.95 9.29
CA GLU A 10 -6.78 7.39 10.43
C GLU A 10 -6.75 6.40 11.59
N THR A 11 -6.85 5.11 11.28
CA THR A 11 -6.97 4.06 12.31
C THR A 11 -5.68 3.29 12.54
N GLY A 12 -4.75 3.32 11.59
CA GLY A 12 -3.54 2.51 11.63
C GLY A 12 -3.76 1.05 11.27
N ALA A 13 -4.98 0.67 10.90
CA ALA A 13 -5.29 -0.72 10.56
C ALA A 13 -4.66 -1.11 9.23
N VAL A 14 -4.11 -2.32 9.17
CA VAL A 14 -3.59 -2.87 7.92
C VAL A 14 -4.78 -3.29 7.05
N VAL A 15 -4.88 -2.69 5.86
CA VAL A 15 -5.95 -2.95 4.91
C VAL A 15 -5.49 -3.80 3.73
N TYR A 16 -4.19 -3.91 3.53
CA TYR A 16 -3.61 -4.73 2.46
C TYR A 16 -2.19 -5.12 2.86
N SER A 17 -1.81 -6.36 2.59
CA SER A 17 -0.42 -6.76 2.70
C SER A 17 -0.12 -7.88 1.71
N ALA A 18 1.09 -7.86 1.15
CA ALA A 18 1.54 -8.88 0.20
C ALA A 18 3.06 -9.00 0.25
N SER A 19 3.55 -10.18 -0.09
CA SER A 19 4.98 -10.44 -0.19
C SER A 19 5.30 -10.85 -1.63
N TYR A 20 6.45 -10.39 -2.13
CA TYR A 20 6.90 -10.66 -3.49
C TYR A 20 8.33 -11.19 -3.46
N ASP A 21 8.62 -12.19 -4.27
CA ASP A 21 9.96 -12.76 -4.40
C ASP A 21 10.68 -12.16 -5.61
N ALA A 22 11.89 -11.62 -5.37
CA ALA A 22 12.83 -11.20 -6.42
C ALA A 22 12.17 -10.45 -7.58
N THR A 23 11.22 -9.57 -7.27
CA THR A 23 10.40 -8.88 -8.27
C THR A 23 10.95 -7.49 -8.53
N ARG A 24 11.08 -7.11 -9.81
CA ARG A 24 11.46 -5.76 -10.18
C ARG A 24 10.30 -4.79 -10.14
N GLN A 25 9.08 -5.32 -10.19
CA GLN A 25 7.87 -4.52 -10.22
C GLN A 25 6.89 -5.07 -9.21
N VAL A 26 6.35 -4.20 -8.38
CA VAL A 26 5.31 -4.55 -7.42
C VAL A 26 4.00 -3.91 -7.89
N ILE A 27 2.98 -4.74 -8.07
CA ILE A 27 1.65 -4.27 -8.48
C ILE A 27 0.73 -4.42 -7.29
N VAL A 28 0.15 -3.29 -6.85
CA VAL A 28 -0.79 -3.25 -5.73
C VAL A 28 -2.16 -2.90 -6.27
N ASN A 29 -3.13 -3.78 -6.05
CA ASN A 29 -4.51 -3.54 -6.46
C ASN A 29 -5.28 -2.93 -5.30
N LEU A 30 -5.61 -1.64 -5.41
CA LEU A 30 -6.32 -0.88 -4.40
C LEU A 30 -7.79 -0.65 -4.74
N SER A 31 -8.30 -1.28 -5.79
CA SER A 31 -9.66 -1.02 -6.30
C SER A 31 -10.77 -1.39 -5.31
N SER A 32 -10.47 -2.27 -4.34
CA SER A 32 -11.44 -2.68 -3.33
C SER A 32 -11.46 -1.80 -2.08
N LEU A 33 -10.54 -0.85 -1.97
CA LEU A 33 -10.45 0.02 -0.80
C LEU A 33 -11.40 1.21 -0.93
N PRO A 34 -12.08 1.59 0.17
CA PRO A 34 -12.91 2.78 0.17
C PRO A 34 -12.07 4.05 0.06
N GLU A 35 -12.74 5.15 -0.27
CA GLU A 35 -12.10 6.46 -0.25
C GLU A 35 -11.50 6.76 1.12
N GLY A 36 -10.35 7.42 1.11
CA GLY A 36 -9.68 7.83 2.34
C GLY A 36 -8.20 8.04 2.16
N LEU A 37 -7.56 8.37 3.26
CA LEU A 37 -6.13 8.58 3.32
C LEU A 37 -5.45 7.31 3.82
N TYR A 38 -4.40 6.91 3.14
CA TYR A 38 -3.68 5.67 3.41
C TYR A 38 -2.19 5.89 3.44
N GLU A 39 -1.48 4.97 4.10
CA GLU A 39 -0.03 4.91 4.11
C GLU A 39 0.42 3.65 3.38
N LEU A 40 1.40 3.80 2.50
CA LEU A 40 2.05 2.69 1.83
C LEU A 40 3.44 2.49 2.43
N HIS A 41 3.73 1.27 2.86
CA HIS A 41 5.04 0.90 3.36
C HIS A 41 5.61 -0.20 2.47
N LEU A 42 6.81 0.03 1.95
CA LEU A 42 7.52 -0.96 1.14
C LEU A 42 8.80 -1.35 1.85
N TYR A 43 8.99 -2.65 2.05
CA TYR A 43 10.19 -3.23 2.64
C TYR A 43 10.89 -4.07 1.58
N ALA A 44 12.13 -3.70 1.23
CA ALA A 44 12.92 -4.41 0.25
C ALA A 44 14.40 -4.11 0.46
N PHE A 45 15.27 -5.07 0.18
CA PHE A 45 16.74 -4.91 0.23
C PHE A 45 17.23 -4.37 1.57
N GLY A 46 16.60 -4.79 2.67
CA GLY A 46 16.97 -4.32 4.00
C GLY A 46 16.60 -2.86 4.29
N LYS A 47 15.80 -2.25 3.44
CA LYS A 47 15.37 -0.86 3.56
C LYS A 47 13.87 -0.75 3.59
N ARG A 48 13.39 0.40 4.06
CA ARG A 48 11.98 0.71 4.11
C ARG A 48 11.73 2.05 3.41
N TRP A 49 10.74 2.05 2.53
CA TRP A 49 10.20 3.28 1.94
C TRP A 49 8.74 3.40 2.35
N TRP A 50 8.27 4.62 2.60
CA TRP A 50 6.86 4.83 2.91
C TRP A 50 6.41 6.19 2.42
N GLY A 51 5.10 6.31 2.24
CA GLY A 51 4.48 7.56 1.83
C GLY A 51 2.99 7.51 2.05
N GLU A 52 2.35 8.66 2.04
CA GLU A 52 0.91 8.78 2.13
C GLU A 52 0.30 8.96 0.75
N PHE A 53 -0.90 8.46 0.57
CA PHE A 53 -1.66 8.67 -0.65
C PHE A 53 -3.15 8.69 -0.32
N GLU A 54 -3.93 9.29 -1.23
CA GLU A 54 -5.38 9.39 -1.07
C GLU A 54 -6.08 8.62 -2.17
N ILE A 55 -7.11 7.86 -1.80
CA ILE A 55 -7.99 7.20 -2.74
C ILE A 55 -9.25 8.04 -2.87
N GLN A 56 -9.54 8.46 -4.09
CA GLN A 56 -10.73 9.23 -4.42
C GLN A 56 -11.57 8.45 -5.41
N THR A 57 -12.88 8.53 -5.26
CA THR A 57 -13.82 7.98 -6.22
C THR A 57 -14.25 9.08 -7.18
N GLU A 58 -14.13 8.82 -8.47
CA GLU A 58 -14.64 9.73 -9.49
C GLU A 58 -16.07 9.35 -9.82
N ASP A 59 -16.95 10.33 -9.76
CA ASP A 59 -18.33 10.22 -10.17
C ASP A 59 -18.51 10.85 -11.53
N TYR A 60 -19.02 10.06 -12.44
CA TYR A 60 -19.36 10.55 -13.78
C TYR A 60 -20.88 10.62 -13.91
#